data_04adfdc61a9557daeb1b6468f7c5ca39
#
_entry.id   04adfdc61a9557daeb1b6468f7c5ca39
#
_cell.length_a   1.000
_cell.length_b   1.000
_cell.length_c   1.000
_cell.angle_alpha   90.00
_cell.angle_beta   90.00
_cell.angle_gamma   90.00
#
_symmetry.space_group_name_H-M   'P 1'
#
loop_
_entity.id
_entity.type
_entity.pdbx_description
1 polymer ?
#
loop_
_entity_poly.entity_id
_entity_poly.type
_entity_poly.pdbx_seq_one_letter_code
_entity_poly.pdbx_strand_id
1 'polypeptide(L)'
;MASEPRQYHPLTCHGHSRPVPHIAFSAIDKEPDKDKNDVYYMISACKDGNPMLRNGTNGDWIGTFIGHKGAVWQARLSPDSLNAATASADFTAKIWDTYTGELLYTLQHEHIVRAIAYPPDNSDLIATGGMEKKLRIFDLSELAAAPGSPATINASTGFEIGEGVHTGSIKFICWTQDPNIVVTASDKTIRWLDLPSRACIRHEVLDGDIKSCEMVSLAPQYASPSDIGGGKPVLAVAAGKTAYFWGGVQAMDELKRITLPYTIASVSVDLKGRKLVVGEEPGTWAKVVRYDDGTEIDTHKGHHGPIWSIAFSPDGKLYATGSEDGTIKLWKNCEGYYGLWRGGGERAAE
;
A
#
# COMPACT_ATOMS: atom_id res chain seq x y z
N MET A 1 2.78 -30.93 26.37
CA MET A 1 3.94 -30.04 26.30
C MET A 1 3.47 -28.79 25.58
N ALA A 2 3.43 -27.65 26.23
CA ALA A 2 3.12 -26.38 25.56
C ALA A 2 4.28 -26.08 24.60
N SER A 3 3.99 -25.92 23.31
CA SER A 3 4.99 -25.50 22.33
C SER A 3 5.48 -24.11 22.76
N GLU A 4 6.79 -23.94 22.85
CA GLU A 4 7.38 -22.62 23.08
C GLU A 4 6.81 -21.64 22.03
N PRO A 5 6.49 -20.40 22.42
CA PRO A 5 5.97 -19.41 21.47
C PRO A 5 7.01 -19.22 20.36
N ARG A 6 6.61 -19.43 19.12
CA ARG A 6 7.47 -19.21 17.95
C ARG A 6 7.90 -17.74 17.94
N GLN A 7 9.17 -17.49 18.16
CA GLN A 7 9.73 -16.15 18.11
C GLN A 7 9.97 -15.81 16.62
N TYR A 8 9.11 -14.94 16.06
CA TYR A 8 9.28 -14.46 14.70
C TYR A 8 10.33 -13.34 14.68
N HIS A 9 11.45 -13.60 14.00
CA HIS A 9 12.49 -12.61 13.80
C HIS A 9 12.26 -11.91 12.45
N PRO A 10 11.91 -10.61 12.43
CA PRO A 10 11.77 -9.88 11.18
C PRO A 10 13.13 -9.51 10.60
N LEU A 11 13.19 -9.34 9.28
CA LEU A 11 14.27 -8.60 8.66
C LEU A 11 13.97 -7.10 8.82
N THR A 12 14.97 -6.35 9.29
CA THR A 12 14.83 -4.90 9.47
C THR A 12 15.51 -4.16 8.34
N CYS A 13 14.74 -3.37 7.61
CA CYS A 13 15.24 -2.49 6.57
C CYS A 13 15.46 -1.09 7.14
N HIS A 14 16.71 -0.66 7.17
CA HIS A 14 17.14 0.66 7.61
C HIS A 14 17.29 1.62 6.42
N GLY A 15 17.51 2.91 6.72
CA GLY A 15 17.82 3.95 5.73
C GLY A 15 16.93 5.18 5.87
N HIS A 16 15.67 5.03 6.22
CA HIS A 16 14.80 6.16 6.52
C HIS A 16 15.16 6.80 7.87
N SER A 17 15.10 8.13 7.93
CA SER A 17 15.42 8.90 9.12
C SER A 17 14.19 9.47 9.84
N ARG A 18 13.00 9.25 9.28
CA ARG A 18 11.73 9.74 9.79
C ARG A 18 10.63 8.68 9.59
N PRO A 19 9.42 8.88 10.15
CA PRO A 19 8.30 7.97 10.00
C PRO A 19 8.02 7.50 8.57
N VAL A 20 7.68 6.22 8.42
CA VAL A 20 7.32 5.56 7.16
C VAL A 20 5.80 5.44 7.08
N PRO A 21 5.09 6.40 6.44
CA PRO A 21 3.63 6.42 6.40
C PRO A 21 3.03 5.42 5.42
N HIS A 22 3.80 4.93 4.45
CA HIS A 22 3.26 4.04 3.42
C HIS A 22 4.32 3.10 2.84
N ILE A 23 3.91 1.86 2.62
CA ILE A 23 4.66 0.80 1.92
C ILE A 23 3.73 0.17 0.91
N ALA A 24 4.26 -0.16 -0.27
CA ALA A 24 3.57 -0.96 -1.27
C ALA A 24 4.53 -1.96 -1.92
N PHE A 25 4.02 -3.11 -2.30
CA PHE A 25 4.71 -4.04 -3.18
C PHE A 25 4.29 -3.83 -4.63
N SER A 26 5.19 -4.14 -5.57
CA SER A 26 4.88 -4.24 -7.00
C SER A 26 4.08 -5.50 -7.30
N ALA A 27 3.57 -5.62 -8.52
CA ALA A 27 3.23 -6.90 -9.10
C ALA A 27 4.50 -7.80 -9.19
N ILE A 28 4.28 -9.11 -9.40
CA ILE A 28 5.39 -10.02 -9.70
C ILE A 28 5.86 -9.76 -11.13
N ASP A 29 7.17 -9.65 -11.30
CA ASP A 29 7.78 -9.48 -12.61
C ASP A 29 7.43 -10.70 -13.51
N LYS A 30 7.17 -10.43 -14.79
CA LYS A 30 6.82 -11.47 -15.75
C LYS A 30 8.03 -12.31 -16.17
N GLU A 31 9.24 -11.78 -16.00
CA GLU A 31 10.48 -12.49 -16.24
C GLU A 31 11.06 -13.00 -14.92
N PRO A 32 10.86 -14.27 -14.56
CA PRO A 32 11.43 -14.83 -13.35
C PRO A 32 12.96 -14.83 -13.46
N ASP A 33 13.62 -14.60 -12.33
CA ASP A 33 15.08 -14.74 -12.23
C ASP A 33 15.55 -16.13 -12.71
N LYS A 34 16.84 -16.23 -13.07
CA LYS A 34 17.50 -17.47 -13.54
C LYS A 34 17.24 -18.67 -12.61
N ASP A 35 17.02 -18.40 -11.33
CA ASP A 35 16.69 -19.41 -10.30
C ASP A 35 15.19 -19.72 -10.20
N LYS A 36 14.35 -19.20 -11.12
CA LYS A 36 12.88 -19.36 -11.14
C LYS A 36 12.17 -18.84 -9.88
N ASN A 37 12.77 -17.89 -9.18
CA ASN A 37 12.11 -17.21 -8.07
C ASN A 37 11.29 -16.04 -8.60
N ASP A 38 10.15 -15.79 -7.97
CA ASP A 38 9.35 -14.59 -8.24
C ASP A 38 10.16 -13.34 -7.87
N VAL A 39 10.20 -12.39 -8.78
CA VAL A 39 10.83 -11.08 -8.56
C VAL A 39 9.73 -10.05 -8.38
N TYR A 40 9.80 -9.31 -7.31
CA TYR A 40 8.96 -8.15 -7.03
C TYR A 40 9.70 -7.15 -6.15
N TYR A 41 9.23 -5.92 -6.17
CA TYR A 41 9.85 -4.81 -5.48
C TYR A 41 8.97 -4.29 -4.35
N MET A 42 9.59 -3.62 -3.40
CA MET A 42 8.92 -2.88 -2.35
C MET A 42 9.31 -1.41 -2.44
N ILE A 43 8.33 -0.52 -2.49
CA ILE A 43 8.53 0.91 -2.42
C ILE A 43 8.01 1.45 -1.09
N SER A 44 8.73 2.39 -0.51
CA SER A 44 8.36 3.03 0.75
C SER A 44 8.36 4.55 0.64
N ALA A 45 7.33 5.19 1.16
CA ALA A 45 7.27 6.61 1.39
C ALA A 45 7.82 6.94 2.78
N CYS A 46 8.46 8.09 2.93
CA CYS A 46 8.97 8.53 4.21
C CYS A 46 8.81 10.04 4.39
N LYS A 47 8.61 10.46 5.63
CA LYS A 47 8.55 11.89 5.99
C LYS A 47 9.91 12.60 5.89
N ASP A 48 10.99 11.87 5.61
CA ASP A 48 12.31 12.46 5.29
C ASP A 48 12.40 13.02 3.86
N GLY A 49 11.38 12.78 3.02
CA GLY A 49 11.34 13.26 1.65
C GLY A 49 11.99 12.32 0.62
N ASN A 50 12.53 11.19 1.05
CA ASN A 50 13.31 10.26 0.24
C ASN A 50 12.62 8.89 0.12
N PRO A 51 11.73 8.66 -0.84
CA PRO A 51 11.18 7.35 -1.11
C PRO A 51 12.27 6.36 -1.49
N MET A 52 12.15 5.11 -1.06
CA MET A 52 13.14 4.07 -1.33
C MET A 52 12.53 2.88 -2.05
N LEU A 53 13.28 2.36 -3.01
CA LEU A 53 13.02 1.11 -3.70
C LEU A 53 13.89 0.01 -3.13
N ARG A 54 13.29 -1.15 -2.89
CA ARG A 54 13.94 -2.32 -2.32
C ARG A 54 13.53 -3.60 -3.04
N ASN A 55 14.38 -4.60 -2.96
CA ASN A 55 14.00 -5.96 -3.31
C ASN A 55 12.87 -6.41 -2.37
N GLY A 56 11.76 -6.90 -2.92
CA GLY A 56 10.56 -7.24 -2.16
C GLY A 56 10.72 -8.51 -1.32
N THR A 57 11.61 -9.43 -1.70
CA THR A 57 11.77 -10.73 -1.03
C THR A 57 12.70 -10.69 0.17
N ASN A 58 13.70 -9.80 0.17
CA ASN A 58 14.72 -9.75 1.23
C ASN A 58 14.91 -8.35 1.85
N GLY A 59 14.30 -7.30 1.25
CA GLY A 59 14.38 -5.93 1.75
C GLY A 59 15.66 -5.19 1.39
N ASP A 60 16.54 -5.76 0.58
CA ASP A 60 17.79 -5.11 0.15
C ASP A 60 17.49 -3.81 -0.58
N TRP A 61 18.24 -2.77 -0.24
CA TRP A 61 18.12 -1.46 -0.87
C TRP A 61 18.58 -1.52 -2.33
N ILE A 62 17.76 -0.95 -3.22
CA ILE A 62 18.05 -0.83 -4.66
C ILE A 62 18.38 0.63 -4.98
N GLY A 63 17.54 1.57 -4.55
CA GLY A 63 17.71 2.96 -4.88
C GLY A 63 16.84 3.90 -4.02
N THR A 64 17.13 5.19 -4.13
CA THR A 64 16.38 6.26 -3.46
C THR A 64 16.00 7.31 -4.49
N PHE A 65 14.72 7.68 -4.53
CA PHE A 65 14.21 8.75 -5.38
C PHE A 65 14.44 10.10 -4.69
N ILE A 66 15.34 10.91 -5.27
CA ILE A 66 15.78 12.18 -4.68
C ILE A 66 15.19 13.35 -5.46
N GLY A 67 14.50 14.28 -4.77
CA GLY A 67 13.98 15.49 -5.41
C GLY A 67 12.72 16.08 -4.77
N HIS A 68 12.08 15.39 -3.81
CA HIS A 68 11.05 16.01 -2.99
C HIS A 68 11.65 16.94 -1.93
N LYS A 69 10.94 18.04 -1.66
CA LYS A 69 11.32 19.06 -0.65
C LYS A 69 10.45 18.99 0.61
N GLY A 70 9.61 17.99 0.71
CA GLY A 70 8.69 17.78 1.82
C GLY A 70 8.45 16.30 2.10
N ALA A 71 7.72 16.02 3.17
CA ALA A 71 7.36 14.67 3.58
C ALA A 71 6.62 13.95 2.44
N VAL A 72 7.05 12.72 2.10
CA VAL A 72 6.34 11.86 1.17
C VAL A 72 5.35 11.01 1.95
N TRP A 73 4.07 11.12 1.56
CA TRP A 73 2.97 10.48 2.26
C TRP A 73 2.60 9.12 1.66
N GLN A 74 2.69 8.98 0.36
CA GLN A 74 2.39 7.75 -0.35
C GLN A 74 3.35 7.55 -1.53
N ALA A 75 3.68 6.29 -1.79
CA ALA A 75 4.49 5.88 -2.93
C ALA A 75 3.91 4.60 -3.53
N ARG A 76 3.88 4.49 -4.85
CA ARG A 76 3.35 3.35 -5.60
C ARG A 76 4.25 3.02 -6.77
N LEU A 77 4.24 1.76 -7.17
CA LEU A 77 4.78 1.32 -8.45
C LEU A 77 3.65 1.13 -9.45
N SER A 78 3.92 1.42 -10.73
CA SER A 78 2.99 1.11 -11.81
C SER A 78 2.78 -0.40 -11.94
N PRO A 79 1.68 -0.88 -12.58
CA PRO A 79 1.41 -2.31 -12.75
C PRO A 79 2.53 -3.09 -13.44
N ASP A 80 3.28 -2.44 -14.36
CA ASP A 80 4.45 -3.00 -15.05
C ASP A 80 5.76 -2.78 -14.30
N SER A 81 5.73 -2.09 -13.16
CA SER A 81 6.88 -1.71 -12.34
C SER A 81 7.92 -0.81 -13.02
N LEU A 82 7.61 -0.25 -14.21
CA LEU A 82 8.53 0.65 -14.93
C LEU A 82 8.57 2.05 -14.33
N ASN A 83 7.47 2.48 -13.71
CA ASN A 83 7.34 3.80 -13.10
C ASN A 83 7.06 3.71 -11.60
N ALA A 84 7.66 4.62 -10.84
CA ALA A 84 7.30 4.90 -9.47
C ALA A 84 6.58 6.24 -9.38
N ALA A 85 5.59 6.33 -8.51
CA ALA A 85 4.83 7.55 -8.26
C ALA A 85 4.81 7.89 -6.77
N THR A 86 4.97 9.16 -6.44
CA THR A 86 5.10 9.65 -5.07
C THR A 86 4.26 10.90 -4.83
N ALA A 87 3.60 10.98 -3.67
CA ALA A 87 2.76 12.11 -3.25
C ALA A 87 3.36 12.81 -2.04
N SER A 88 3.54 14.12 -2.09
CA SER A 88 4.32 14.85 -1.11
C SER A 88 3.66 16.10 -0.55
N ALA A 89 4.14 16.47 0.64
CA ALA A 89 3.83 17.73 1.32
C ALA A 89 4.45 18.96 0.63
N ASP A 90 5.33 18.78 -0.34
CA ASP A 90 5.87 19.87 -1.15
C ASP A 90 4.94 20.35 -2.27
N PHE A 91 3.69 19.93 -2.22
CA PHE A 91 2.61 20.22 -3.17
C PHE A 91 2.82 19.58 -4.54
N THR A 92 3.63 18.55 -4.61
CA THR A 92 3.86 17.83 -5.86
C THR A 92 3.51 16.35 -5.74
N ALA A 93 3.03 15.79 -6.84
CA ALA A 93 3.18 14.38 -7.13
C ALA A 93 4.26 14.22 -8.19
N LYS A 94 5.13 13.22 -8.03
CA LYS A 94 6.25 13.00 -8.95
C LYS A 94 6.21 11.58 -9.51
N ILE A 95 6.56 11.46 -10.78
CA ILE A 95 6.67 10.19 -11.49
C ILE A 95 8.15 9.99 -11.86
N TRP A 96 8.65 8.82 -11.57
CA TRP A 96 10.05 8.45 -11.70
C TRP A 96 10.20 7.21 -12.57
N ASP A 97 11.25 7.12 -13.32
CA ASP A 97 11.70 5.87 -13.90
C ASP A 97 12.24 4.97 -12.77
N THR A 98 11.70 3.76 -12.67
CA THR A 98 12.02 2.85 -11.56
C THR A 98 13.45 2.30 -11.65
N TYR A 99 13.98 2.11 -12.86
CA TYR A 99 15.29 1.51 -13.07
C TYR A 99 16.43 2.52 -12.96
N THR A 100 16.23 3.73 -13.48
CA THR A 100 17.26 4.77 -13.46
C THR A 100 17.14 5.70 -12.24
N GLY A 101 15.97 5.77 -11.62
CA GLY A 101 15.65 6.74 -10.57
C GLY A 101 15.45 8.17 -11.09
N GLU A 102 15.44 8.37 -12.40
CA GLU A 102 15.26 9.70 -13.00
C GLU A 102 13.83 10.20 -12.84
N LEU A 103 13.71 11.50 -12.60
CA LEU A 103 12.42 12.18 -12.54
C LEU A 103 11.87 12.35 -13.97
N LEU A 104 10.67 11.82 -14.23
CA LEU A 104 9.97 11.96 -15.51
C LEU A 104 8.99 13.13 -15.50
N TYR A 105 8.10 13.17 -14.50
CA TYR A 105 7.06 14.20 -14.39
C TYR A 105 6.96 14.76 -12.99
N THR A 106 6.64 16.05 -12.90
CA THR A 106 6.20 16.72 -11.68
C THR A 106 4.79 17.25 -11.93
N LEU A 107 3.82 16.72 -11.21
CA LEU A 107 2.45 17.22 -11.18
C LEU A 107 2.34 18.27 -10.06
N GLN A 108 2.30 19.54 -10.43
CA GLN A 108 2.27 20.65 -9.49
C GLN A 108 0.86 20.94 -9.03
N HIS A 109 0.58 20.70 -7.75
CA HIS A 109 -0.67 20.98 -7.07
C HIS A 109 -0.62 22.32 -6.31
N GLU A 110 -1.79 22.81 -5.90
CA GLU A 110 -1.93 24.03 -5.10
C GLU A 110 -1.72 23.76 -3.60
N HIS A 111 -1.81 22.48 -3.18
CA HIS A 111 -1.67 22.09 -1.78
C HIS A 111 -1.04 20.69 -1.64
N ILE A 112 -0.83 20.25 -0.40
CA ILE A 112 -0.26 18.94 -0.05
C ILE A 112 -0.98 17.81 -0.79
N VAL A 113 -0.23 16.99 -1.51
CA VAL A 113 -0.70 15.74 -2.11
C VAL A 113 -0.49 14.62 -1.09
N ARG A 114 -1.58 13.91 -0.77
CA ARG A 114 -1.58 12.88 0.27
C ARG A 114 -1.67 11.46 -0.29
N ALA A 115 -2.30 11.33 -1.45
CA ALA A 115 -2.63 10.03 -2.04
C ALA A 115 -2.30 10.02 -3.53
N ILE A 116 -1.82 8.85 -3.98
CA ILE A 116 -1.50 8.58 -5.38
C ILE A 116 -1.77 7.10 -5.68
N ALA A 117 -2.35 6.80 -6.84
CA ALA A 117 -2.66 5.43 -7.22
C ALA A 117 -2.63 5.23 -8.72
N TYR A 118 -2.12 4.07 -9.15
CA TYR A 118 -2.29 3.56 -10.51
C TYR A 118 -3.49 2.62 -10.57
N PRO A 119 -4.20 2.52 -11.69
CA PRO A 119 -5.11 1.42 -11.95
C PRO A 119 -4.32 0.10 -12.07
N PRO A 120 -4.97 -1.06 -11.83
CA PRO A 120 -4.27 -2.34 -11.77
C PRO A 120 -3.72 -2.84 -13.13
N ASP A 121 -4.21 -2.30 -14.23
CA ASP A 121 -3.94 -2.76 -15.59
C ASP A 121 -3.42 -1.67 -16.55
N ASN A 122 -3.24 -0.44 -16.06
CA ASN A 122 -2.79 0.67 -16.89
C ASN A 122 -1.71 1.49 -16.15
N SER A 123 -0.52 1.53 -16.71
CA SER A 123 0.63 2.28 -16.18
C SER A 123 0.64 3.76 -16.62
N ASP A 124 -0.19 4.13 -17.59
CA ASP A 124 -0.24 5.51 -18.10
C ASP A 124 -1.25 6.38 -17.36
N LEU A 125 -2.21 5.79 -16.65
CA LEU A 125 -3.15 6.55 -15.83
C LEU A 125 -2.68 6.67 -14.40
N ILE A 126 -2.88 7.84 -13.80
CA ILE A 126 -2.57 8.06 -12.41
C ILE A 126 -3.62 8.95 -11.72
N ALA A 127 -4.01 8.55 -10.52
CA ALA A 127 -4.91 9.31 -9.68
C ALA A 127 -4.14 10.02 -8.57
N THR A 128 -4.45 11.28 -8.30
CA THR A 128 -3.89 12.06 -7.18
C THR A 128 -4.99 12.69 -6.35
N GLY A 129 -4.70 12.86 -5.07
CA GLY A 129 -5.60 13.54 -4.14
C GLY A 129 -4.89 14.05 -2.90
N GLY A 130 -5.50 15.00 -2.22
CA GLY A 130 -4.87 15.60 -1.05
C GLY A 130 -5.71 16.68 -0.40
N MET A 131 -5.03 17.70 0.11
CA MET A 131 -5.68 18.79 0.85
C MET A 131 -6.47 19.75 -0.03
N GLU A 132 -6.31 19.68 -1.36
CA GLU A 132 -7.21 20.37 -2.30
C GLU A 132 -8.63 19.82 -2.29
N LYS A 133 -8.85 18.61 -1.71
CA LYS A 133 -10.14 17.92 -1.68
C LYS A 133 -10.65 17.54 -3.08
N LYS A 134 -9.74 17.41 -4.05
CA LYS A 134 -10.02 17.08 -5.43
C LYS A 134 -9.35 15.77 -5.79
N LEU A 135 -10.13 14.85 -6.38
CA LEU A 135 -9.58 13.67 -7.05
C LEU A 135 -9.30 14.05 -8.49
N ARG A 136 -8.04 13.92 -8.90
CA ARG A 136 -7.61 14.21 -10.27
C ARG A 136 -7.02 12.98 -10.91
N ILE A 137 -7.37 12.77 -12.17
CA ILE A 137 -6.83 11.71 -13.01
C ILE A 137 -5.99 12.35 -14.11
N PHE A 138 -4.79 11.82 -14.34
CA PHE A 138 -3.88 12.22 -15.41
C PHE A 138 -3.61 11.04 -16.32
N ASP A 139 -3.60 11.31 -17.61
CA ASP A 139 -3.10 10.39 -18.63
C ASP A 139 -1.66 10.78 -18.97
N LEU A 140 -0.71 9.96 -18.53
CA LEU A 140 0.72 10.21 -18.73
C LEU A 140 1.13 10.03 -20.20
N SER A 141 0.38 9.24 -20.99
CA SER A 141 0.65 9.04 -22.41
C SER A 141 0.41 10.30 -23.24
N GLU A 142 -0.47 11.18 -22.77
CA GLU A 142 -0.75 12.49 -23.40
C GLU A 142 0.27 13.56 -23.00
N LEU A 143 1.11 13.27 -21.98
CA LEU A 143 2.08 14.20 -21.44
C LEU A 143 3.43 13.99 -22.14
N ALA A 144 3.76 14.86 -23.09
CA ALA A 144 5.04 14.79 -23.77
C ALA A 144 6.19 15.26 -22.87
N ALA A 145 6.91 14.30 -22.26
CA ALA A 145 8.24 14.59 -21.70
C ALA A 145 9.29 14.46 -22.81
N ALA A 146 10.11 15.49 -22.99
CA ALA A 146 11.29 15.35 -23.84
C ALA A 146 12.30 14.43 -23.14
N PRO A 147 12.96 13.50 -23.84
CA PRO A 147 13.98 12.63 -23.23
C PRO A 147 15.04 13.46 -22.51
N GLY A 148 15.29 13.11 -21.24
CA GLY A 148 16.30 13.76 -20.39
C GLY A 148 15.89 15.12 -19.78
N SER A 149 14.63 15.54 -19.90
CA SER A 149 14.12 16.74 -19.25
C SER A 149 12.78 16.46 -18.56
N PRO A 150 12.74 16.48 -17.20
CA PRO A 150 11.49 16.25 -16.49
C PRO A 150 10.46 17.34 -16.80
N ALA A 151 9.25 16.92 -17.14
CA ALA A 151 8.16 17.85 -17.42
C ALA A 151 7.44 18.27 -16.13
N THR A 152 7.21 19.58 -15.96
CA THR A 152 6.35 20.09 -14.88
C THR A 152 4.98 20.42 -15.43
N ILE A 153 3.96 19.81 -14.85
CA ILE A 153 2.57 19.85 -15.30
C ILE A 153 1.71 20.43 -14.19
N ASN A 154 0.90 21.41 -14.53
CA ASN A 154 -0.05 21.95 -13.57
C ASN A 154 -1.18 20.95 -13.34
N ALA A 155 -1.45 20.63 -12.08
CA ALA A 155 -2.47 19.65 -11.71
C ALA A 155 -3.89 20.03 -12.16
N SER A 156 -4.15 21.31 -12.47
CA SER A 156 -5.44 21.74 -13.05
C SER A 156 -5.73 21.15 -14.43
N THR A 157 -4.74 20.61 -15.13
CA THR A 157 -4.92 19.93 -16.42
C THR A 157 -5.49 18.52 -16.27
N GLY A 158 -5.38 17.92 -15.08
CA GLY A 158 -5.97 16.60 -14.78
C GLY A 158 -7.50 16.67 -14.70
N PHE A 159 -8.15 15.57 -15.08
CA PHE A 159 -9.60 15.44 -14.96
C PHE A 159 -10.02 15.37 -13.49
N GLU A 160 -10.89 16.28 -13.05
CA GLU A 160 -11.50 16.21 -11.74
C GLU A 160 -12.68 15.23 -11.73
N ILE A 161 -12.72 14.34 -10.76
CA ILE A 161 -13.78 13.36 -10.55
C ILE A 161 -14.49 13.66 -9.24
N GLY A 162 -15.82 13.68 -9.24
CA GLY A 162 -16.62 13.95 -8.05
C GLY A 162 -16.43 15.38 -7.54
N GLU A 163 -16.60 16.39 -8.41
CA GLU A 163 -16.44 17.78 -8.04
C GLU A 163 -17.32 18.14 -6.83
N GLY A 164 -16.72 18.76 -5.81
CA GLY A 164 -17.42 19.17 -4.59
C GLY A 164 -17.85 18.04 -3.63
N VAL A 165 -17.61 16.79 -3.97
CA VAL A 165 -18.01 15.61 -3.14
C VAL A 165 -17.15 15.48 -1.88
N HIS A 166 -15.88 15.86 -1.93
CA HIS A 166 -14.98 15.74 -0.80
C HIS A 166 -15.00 17.00 0.06
N THR A 167 -15.42 16.85 1.31
CA THR A 167 -15.42 17.93 2.32
C THR A 167 -14.11 18.01 3.08
N GLY A 168 -13.36 16.91 3.17
CA GLY A 168 -12.06 16.77 3.83
C GLY A 168 -10.94 16.40 2.86
N SER A 169 -9.70 16.39 3.38
CA SER A 169 -8.52 15.95 2.63
C SER A 169 -8.66 14.51 2.17
N ILE A 170 -8.39 14.22 0.91
CA ILE A 170 -8.30 12.85 0.41
C ILE A 170 -6.99 12.25 0.93
N LYS A 171 -7.08 11.26 1.82
CA LYS A 171 -5.94 10.64 2.48
C LYS A 171 -5.48 9.37 1.76
N PHE A 172 -6.42 8.66 1.13
CA PHE A 172 -6.16 7.41 0.42
C PHE A 172 -6.95 7.36 -0.88
N ILE A 173 -6.34 6.75 -1.88
CA ILE A 173 -6.94 6.43 -3.18
C ILE A 173 -6.61 4.97 -3.47
N CYS A 174 -7.62 4.19 -3.81
CA CYS A 174 -7.47 2.82 -4.26
C CYS A 174 -8.23 2.64 -5.56
N TRP A 175 -7.58 2.06 -6.56
CA TRP A 175 -8.27 1.63 -7.77
C TRP A 175 -8.83 0.23 -7.57
N THR A 176 -10.05 -0.02 -8.00
CA THR A 176 -10.66 -1.35 -7.92
C THR A 176 -10.22 -2.21 -9.10
N GLN A 177 -10.67 -3.46 -9.17
CA GLN A 177 -10.46 -4.30 -10.34
C GLN A 177 -11.26 -3.82 -11.56
N ASP A 178 -12.37 -3.10 -11.34
CA ASP A 178 -13.04 -2.35 -12.39
C ASP A 178 -12.24 -1.06 -12.67
N PRO A 179 -11.65 -0.89 -13.86
CA PRO A 179 -10.82 0.26 -14.18
C PRO A 179 -11.58 1.60 -14.15
N ASN A 180 -12.91 1.55 -14.17
CA ASN A 180 -13.76 2.74 -14.09
C ASN A 180 -14.08 3.18 -12.66
N ILE A 181 -13.76 2.37 -11.65
CA ILE A 181 -14.14 2.66 -10.26
C ILE A 181 -12.92 2.95 -9.40
N VAL A 182 -12.91 4.15 -8.83
CA VAL A 182 -11.89 4.61 -7.87
C VAL A 182 -12.51 4.79 -6.50
N VAL A 183 -11.84 4.27 -5.49
CA VAL A 183 -12.22 4.45 -4.08
C VAL A 183 -11.35 5.54 -3.46
N THR A 184 -11.99 6.48 -2.78
CA THR A 184 -11.29 7.52 -2.01
C THR A 184 -11.69 7.45 -0.55
N ALA A 185 -10.75 7.73 0.33
CA ALA A 185 -11.01 7.84 1.76
C ALA A 185 -10.57 9.21 2.29
N SER A 186 -11.49 9.87 2.99
CA SER A 186 -11.28 11.16 3.64
C SER A 186 -11.97 11.18 5.00
N ASP A 187 -11.23 11.52 6.05
CA ASP A 187 -11.71 11.55 7.43
C ASP A 187 -12.41 10.23 7.83
N LYS A 188 -13.74 10.24 7.97
CA LYS A 188 -14.55 9.06 8.30
C LYS A 188 -15.31 8.48 7.12
N THR A 189 -15.17 9.06 5.93
CA THR A 189 -16.00 8.70 4.78
C THR A 189 -15.18 8.03 3.69
N ILE A 190 -15.64 6.87 3.25
CA ILE A 190 -15.18 6.18 2.06
C ILE A 190 -16.17 6.42 0.92
N ARG A 191 -15.67 6.61 -0.30
CA ARG A 191 -16.46 6.93 -1.48
C ARG A 191 -16.00 6.12 -2.67
N TRP A 192 -16.96 5.64 -3.46
CA TRP A 192 -16.74 5.01 -4.76
C TRP A 192 -17.13 6.00 -5.84
N LEU A 193 -16.19 6.31 -6.72
CA LEU A 193 -16.37 7.26 -7.80
C LEU A 193 -16.25 6.55 -9.14
N ASP A 194 -17.17 6.85 -10.03
CA ASP A 194 -17.21 6.31 -11.37
C ASP A 194 -16.59 7.32 -12.35
N LEU A 195 -15.56 6.88 -13.08
CA LEU A 195 -14.81 7.74 -14.00
C LEU A 195 -15.64 8.23 -15.18
N PRO A 196 -16.39 7.36 -15.90
CA PRO A 196 -17.21 7.79 -17.04
C PRO A 196 -18.24 8.86 -16.70
N SER A 197 -18.98 8.68 -15.63
CA SER A 197 -19.99 9.65 -15.18
C SER A 197 -19.41 10.81 -14.36
N ARG A 198 -18.16 10.67 -13.90
CA ARG A 198 -17.47 11.60 -13.00
C ARG A 198 -18.21 11.82 -11.67
N ALA A 199 -19.05 10.88 -11.27
CA ALA A 199 -19.91 11.00 -10.10
C ALA A 199 -19.48 10.08 -8.96
N CYS A 200 -19.83 10.47 -7.73
CA CYS A 200 -19.79 9.57 -6.59
C CYS A 200 -21.06 8.69 -6.62
N ILE A 201 -20.87 7.39 -6.87
CA ILE A 201 -21.95 6.42 -7.00
C ILE A 201 -22.33 5.75 -5.68
N ARG A 202 -21.41 5.77 -4.70
CA ARG A 202 -21.64 5.25 -3.35
C ARG A 202 -20.74 5.96 -2.35
N HIS A 203 -21.23 6.14 -1.13
CA HIS A 203 -20.41 6.55 0.01
C HIS A 203 -20.88 5.87 1.28
N GLU A 204 -19.95 5.69 2.22
CA GLU A 204 -20.25 5.20 3.58
C GLU A 204 -19.48 6.01 4.60
N VAL A 205 -20.15 6.29 5.73
CA VAL A 205 -19.52 6.91 6.90
C VAL A 205 -19.19 5.82 7.89
N LEU A 206 -17.91 5.72 8.24
CA LEU A 206 -17.39 4.69 9.15
C LEU A 206 -17.37 5.16 10.60
N ASP A 207 -17.17 4.22 11.53
CA ASP A 207 -17.28 4.48 12.98
C ASP A 207 -16.12 5.33 13.55
N GLY A 208 -15.09 5.60 12.75
CA GLY A 208 -13.93 6.39 13.18
C GLY A 208 -13.18 6.99 12.00
N ASP A 209 -12.16 7.79 12.31
CA ASP A 209 -11.27 8.33 11.28
C ASP A 209 -10.54 7.21 10.56
N ILE A 210 -10.51 7.28 9.23
CA ILE A 210 -9.82 6.32 8.39
C ILE A 210 -8.31 6.57 8.51
N LYS A 211 -7.61 5.55 8.98
CA LYS A 211 -6.16 5.58 9.21
C LYS A 211 -5.38 4.82 8.13
N SER A 212 -5.97 3.77 7.53
CA SER A 212 -5.45 3.09 6.34
C SER A 212 -6.58 2.64 5.44
N CYS A 213 -6.30 2.59 4.14
CA CYS A 213 -7.23 2.13 3.12
C CYS A 213 -6.39 1.61 1.95
N GLU A 214 -6.42 0.29 1.73
CA GLU A 214 -5.55 -0.38 0.77
C GLU A 214 -6.31 -1.48 0.02
N MET A 215 -6.03 -1.61 -1.28
CA MET A 215 -6.45 -2.76 -2.05
C MET A 215 -5.43 -3.88 -1.89
N VAL A 216 -5.84 -5.01 -1.34
CA VAL A 216 -5.01 -6.19 -1.11
C VAL A 216 -5.32 -7.23 -2.17
N SER A 217 -4.31 -7.70 -2.86
CA SER A 217 -4.44 -8.74 -3.89
C SER A 217 -3.26 -9.71 -3.85
N LEU A 218 -3.51 -10.93 -4.28
CA LEU A 218 -2.47 -11.89 -4.64
C LEU A 218 -2.25 -11.87 -6.15
N ALA A 219 -1.05 -12.19 -6.57
CA ALA A 219 -0.78 -12.40 -7.98
C ALA A 219 -1.62 -13.61 -8.49
N PRO A 220 -2.07 -13.60 -9.75
CA PRO A 220 -3.04 -14.56 -10.26
C PRO A 220 -2.66 -16.04 -10.05
N GLN A 221 -1.36 -16.36 -10.10
CA GLN A 221 -0.85 -17.72 -9.87
C GLN A 221 -0.95 -18.19 -8.41
N TYR A 222 -1.16 -17.28 -7.48
CA TYR A 222 -1.28 -17.56 -6.04
C TYR A 222 -2.71 -17.40 -5.53
N ALA A 223 -3.58 -16.73 -6.26
CA ALA A 223 -4.97 -16.51 -5.91
C ALA A 223 -5.82 -17.79 -6.12
N SER A 224 -6.78 -18.03 -5.24
CA SER A 224 -7.70 -19.16 -5.29
C SER A 224 -9.14 -18.71 -5.04
N PRO A 225 -10.14 -19.36 -5.66
CA PRO A 225 -11.55 -19.12 -5.35
C PRO A 225 -11.93 -19.37 -3.87
N SER A 226 -11.11 -20.12 -3.14
CA SER A 226 -11.30 -20.39 -1.70
C SER A 226 -10.78 -19.26 -0.79
N ASP A 227 -10.01 -18.32 -1.33
CA ASP A 227 -9.45 -17.21 -0.58
C ASP A 227 -10.52 -16.19 -0.17
N ILE A 228 -10.22 -15.33 0.79
CA ILE A 228 -11.07 -14.18 1.09
C ILE A 228 -11.23 -13.35 -0.19
N GLY A 229 -12.45 -12.98 -0.54
CA GLY A 229 -12.74 -12.28 -1.79
C GLY A 229 -12.85 -13.18 -3.01
N GLY A 230 -12.75 -14.52 -2.87
CA GLY A 230 -12.94 -15.47 -3.98
C GLY A 230 -11.82 -15.36 -5.04
N GLY A 231 -10.58 -15.10 -4.63
CA GLY A 231 -9.44 -14.90 -5.52
C GLY A 231 -9.37 -13.51 -6.17
N LYS A 232 -10.26 -12.59 -5.80
CA LYS A 232 -10.27 -11.19 -6.25
C LYS A 232 -9.67 -10.27 -5.20
N PRO A 233 -9.21 -9.06 -5.58
CA PRO A 233 -8.75 -8.05 -4.65
C PRO A 233 -9.79 -7.72 -3.58
N VAL A 234 -9.31 -7.42 -2.38
CA VAL A 234 -10.13 -7.03 -1.22
C VAL A 234 -9.68 -5.66 -0.75
N LEU A 235 -10.62 -4.74 -0.62
CA LEU A 235 -10.39 -3.45 -0.01
C LEU A 235 -10.39 -3.61 1.51
N ALA A 236 -9.27 -3.30 2.15
CA ALA A 236 -9.08 -3.35 3.60
C ALA A 236 -8.95 -1.93 4.16
N VAL A 237 -9.78 -1.59 5.13
CA VAL A 237 -9.84 -0.23 5.71
C VAL A 237 -9.80 -0.31 7.23
N ALA A 238 -8.93 0.49 7.85
CA ALA A 238 -8.91 0.71 9.29
C ALA A 238 -9.58 2.04 9.63
N ALA A 239 -10.64 2.00 10.42
CA ALA A 239 -11.34 3.19 10.90
C ALA A 239 -11.72 3.04 12.39
N GLY A 240 -11.11 3.88 13.22
CA GLY A 240 -11.29 3.79 14.67
C GLY A 240 -10.82 2.46 15.23
N LYS A 241 -11.74 1.66 15.77
CA LYS A 241 -11.47 0.32 16.32
C LYS A 241 -11.87 -0.82 15.38
N THR A 242 -12.38 -0.51 14.20
CA THR A 242 -12.97 -1.49 13.30
C THR A 242 -12.15 -1.60 12.02
N ALA A 243 -11.86 -2.83 11.62
CA ALA A 243 -11.36 -3.19 10.32
C ALA A 243 -12.54 -3.60 9.41
N TYR A 244 -12.61 -3.00 8.24
CA TYR A 244 -13.67 -3.21 7.26
C TYR A 244 -13.08 -3.86 6.01
N PHE A 245 -13.84 -4.77 5.39
CA PHE A 245 -13.41 -5.47 4.20
C PHE A 245 -14.53 -5.49 3.15
N TRP A 246 -14.21 -5.06 1.92
CA TRP A 246 -15.09 -5.14 0.77
C TRP A 246 -14.42 -5.93 -0.36
N GLY A 247 -15.22 -6.71 -1.06
CA GLY A 247 -14.81 -7.52 -2.21
C GLY A 247 -15.63 -7.22 -3.45
N GLY A 248 -15.53 -8.11 -4.42
CA GLY A 248 -16.13 -7.94 -5.74
C GLY A 248 -15.27 -7.11 -6.68
N VAL A 249 -15.64 -7.06 -7.96
CA VAL A 249 -14.87 -6.35 -9.00
C VAL A 249 -14.77 -4.86 -8.70
N GLN A 250 -15.82 -4.28 -8.15
CA GLN A 250 -15.92 -2.86 -7.81
C GLN A 250 -15.58 -2.58 -6.32
N ALA A 251 -15.18 -3.61 -5.56
CA ALA A 251 -14.96 -3.53 -4.12
C ALA A 251 -16.14 -2.91 -3.36
N MET A 252 -17.37 -3.28 -3.74
CA MET A 252 -18.61 -2.78 -3.14
C MET A 252 -19.32 -3.82 -2.28
N ASP A 253 -18.97 -5.09 -2.39
CA ASP A 253 -19.58 -6.18 -1.63
C ASP A 253 -18.95 -6.22 -0.24
N GLU A 254 -19.67 -5.83 0.79
CA GLU A 254 -19.18 -5.91 2.16
C GLU A 254 -18.97 -7.38 2.54
N LEU A 255 -17.72 -7.73 2.81
CA LEU A 255 -17.34 -9.09 3.21
C LEU A 255 -17.41 -9.26 4.72
N LYS A 256 -16.87 -8.29 5.45
CA LYS A 256 -16.77 -8.37 6.91
C LYS A 256 -16.41 -7.05 7.57
N ARG A 257 -16.81 -6.93 8.86
CA ARG A 257 -16.32 -5.95 9.84
C ARG A 257 -15.79 -6.69 11.05
N ILE A 258 -14.64 -6.28 11.55
CA ILE A 258 -14.05 -6.85 12.77
C ILE A 258 -13.69 -5.69 13.70
N THR A 259 -14.39 -5.62 14.83
CA THR A 259 -14.13 -4.59 15.85
C THR A 259 -13.20 -5.16 16.91
N LEU A 260 -12.13 -4.43 17.19
CA LEU A 260 -11.09 -4.77 18.14
C LEU A 260 -11.20 -3.91 19.42
N PRO A 261 -10.60 -4.34 20.54
CA PRO A 261 -10.68 -3.57 21.79
C PRO A 261 -9.85 -2.29 21.79
N TYR A 262 -8.96 -2.12 20.81
CA TYR A 262 -8.04 -0.98 20.64
C TYR A 262 -8.25 -0.25 19.32
N THR A 263 -7.70 0.95 19.22
CA THR A 263 -7.69 1.73 17.97
C THR A 263 -6.69 1.15 16.98
N ILE A 264 -7.06 1.10 15.71
CA ILE A 264 -6.26 0.53 14.62
C ILE A 264 -5.63 1.67 13.81
N ALA A 265 -4.28 1.69 13.75
CA ALA A 265 -3.53 2.63 12.92
C ALA A 265 -3.42 2.16 11.47
N SER A 266 -3.31 0.86 11.24
CA SER A 266 -3.21 0.25 9.91
C SER A 266 -3.72 -1.18 9.92
N VAL A 267 -4.21 -1.65 8.77
CA VAL A 267 -4.68 -3.02 8.58
C VAL A 267 -4.32 -3.54 7.20
N SER A 268 -3.95 -4.80 7.12
CA SER A 268 -3.91 -5.56 5.87
C SER A 268 -4.34 -7.01 6.14
N VAL A 269 -4.73 -7.74 5.09
CA VAL A 269 -5.32 -9.07 5.21
C VAL A 269 -4.54 -10.09 4.38
N ASP A 270 -4.21 -11.22 5.01
CA ASP A 270 -3.77 -12.43 4.33
C ASP A 270 -4.99 -13.16 3.77
N LEU A 271 -5.20 -13.00 2.46
CA LEU A 271 -6.38 -13.52 1.78
C LEU A 271 -6.45 -15.04 1.86
N LYS A 272 -5.32 -15.73 1.76
CA LYS A 272 -5.18 -17.17 1.78
C LYS A 272 -5.16 -17.73 3.20
N GLY A 273 -4.36 -17.13 4.07
CA GLY A 273 -4.19 -17.57 5.47
C GLY A 273 -5.34 -17.18 6.38
N ARG A 274 -6.35 -16.45 5.90
CA ARG A 274 -7.55 -16.02 6.62
C ARG A 274 -7.22 -15.35 7.95
N LYS A 275 -6.29 -14.42 7.89
CA LYS A 275 -5.87 -13.61 9.04
C LYS A 275 -5.59 -12.17 8.59
N LEU A 276 -5.72 -11.24 9.51
CA LEU A 276 -5.33 -9.85 9.29
C LEU A 276 -4.17 -9.51 10.21
N VAL A 277 -3.36 -8.58 9.76
CA VAL A 277 -2.33 -7.94 10.57
C VAL A 277 -2.75 -6.51 10.80
N VAL A 278 -2.73 -6.08 12.06
CA VAL A 278 -3.13 -4.73 12.47
C VAL A 278 -2.02 -4.05 13.27
N GLY A 279 -1.81 -2.77 13.01
CA GLY A 279 -1.04 -1.89 13.86
C GLY A 279 -1.94 -1.27 14.91
N GLU A 280 -1.63 -1.46 16.19
CA GLU A 280 -2.34 -0.83 17.31
C GLU A 280 -1.88 0.62 17.51
N GLU A 281 -2.80 1.52 17.85
CA GLU A 281 -2.47 2.90 18.21
C GLU A 281 -2.93 3.18 19.67
N PRO A 282 -2.03 3.65 20.55
CA PRO A 282 -0.65 4.09 20.34
C PRO A 282 0.40 2.96 20.44
N GLY A 283 0.01 1.71 20.36
CA GLY A 283 0.90 0.55 20.46
C GLY A 283 1.97 0.49 19.36
N THR A 284 2.98 -0.36 19.60
CA THR A 284 4.14 -0.52 18.69
C THR A 284 4.23 -1.92 18.09
N TRP A 285 3.24 -2.77 18.36
CA TRP A 285 3.25 -4.17 17.96
C TRP A 285 2.30 -4.42 16.79
N ALA A 286 2.70 -5.32 15.90
CA ALA A 286 1.82 -5.87 14.90
C ALA A 286 1.05 -7.04 15.50
N LYS A 287 -0.27 -6.93 15.56
CA LYS A 287 -1.15 -7.98 16.07
C LYS A 287 -1.73 -8.76 14.92
N VAL A 288 -1.67 -10.08 15.05
CA VAL A 288 -2.25 -11.01 14.07
C VAL A 288 -3.59 -11.49 14.59
N VAL A 289 -4.64 -11.28 13.81
CA VAL A 289 -6.01 -11.55 14.22
C VAL A 289 -6.63 -12.52 13.19
N ARG A 290 -7.34 -13.53 13.67
CA ARG A 290 -8.07 -14.44 12.78
C ARG A 290 -9.23 -13.72 12.12
N TYR A 291 -9.33 -13.85 10.80
CA TYR A 291 -10.38 -13.19 10.02
C TYR A 291 -11.78 -13.70 10.37
N ASP A 292 -11.92 -14.98 10.68
CA ASP A 292 -13.22 -15.62 10.83
C ASP A 292 -13.97 -15.22 12.12
N ASP A 293 -13.26 -15.02 13.22
CA ASP A 293 -13.86 -14.74 14.54
C ASP A 293 -13.32 -13.49 15.24
N GLY A 294 -12.30 -12.85 14.68
CA GLY A 294 -11.67 -11.66 15.28
C GLY A 294 -10.78 -11.96 16.49
N THR A 295 -10.42 -13.23 16.70
CA THR A 295 -9.54 -13.62 17.83
C THR A 295 -8.09 -13.24 17.51
N GLU A 296 -7.40 -12.57 18.45
CA GLU A 296 -5.96 -12.34 18.37
C GLU A 296 -5.24 -13.70 18.53
N ILE A 297 -4.42 -14.06 17.55
CA ILE A 297 -3.73 -15.35 17.47
C ILE A 297 -2.24 -15.22 17.65
N ASP A 298 -1.67 -14.02 17.43
CA ASP A 298 -0.24 -13.77 17.59
C ASP A 298 0.04 -12.27 17.75
N THR A 299 1.24 -11.95 18.27
CA THR A 299 1.72 -10.58 18.43
C THR A 299 3.18 -10.50 18.04
N HIS A 300 3.48 -9.74 16.98
CA HIS A 300 4.83 -9.54 16.49
C HIS A 300 5.43 -8.26 17.05
N LYS A 301 6.52 -8.40 17.79
CA LYS A 301 7.23 -7.31 18.48
C LYS A 301 8.49 -6.95 17.72
N GLY A 302 8.85 -5.66 17.71
CA GLY A 302 10.12 -5.24 17.10
C GLY A 302 10.18 -3.77 16.73
N HIS A 303 9.04 -3.10 16.48
CA HIS A 303 9.00 -1.65 16.30
C HIS A 303 9.02 -0.90 17.62
N HIS A 304 9.52 0.34 17.58
CA HIS A 304 9.58 1.28 18.70
C HIS A 304 8.59 2.44 18.57
N GLY A 305 7.76 2.44 17.54
CA GLY A 305 6.70 3.40 17.29
C GLY A 305 5.47 2.73 16.65
N PRO A 306 4.34 3.44 16.59
CA PRO A 306 3.13 2.95 15.91
C PRO A 306 3.38 2.51 14.48
N ILE A 307 2.63 1.50 14.03
CA ILE A 307 2.73 0.94 12.69
C ILE A 307 1.71 1.62 11.80
N TRP A 308 2.18 2.44 10.86
CA TRP A 308 1.34 3.27 10.02
C TRP A 308 0.96 2.63 8.69
N SER A 309 1.72 1.63 8.25
CA SER A 309 1.44 0.92 7.00
C SER A 309 1.77 -0.56 7.14
N ILE A 310 0.91 -1.38 6.56
CA ILE A 310 1.08 -2.83 6.47
C ILE A 310 0.72 -3.25 5.05
N ALA A 311 1.60 -4.01 4.39
CA ALA A 311 1.36 -4.54 3.06
C ALA A 311 1.77 -6.00 2.98
N PHE A 312 0.95 -6.86 2.39
CA PHE A 312 1.32 -8.23 2.03
C PHE A 312 2.00 -8.26 0.67
N SER A 313 2.98 -9.14 0.53
CA SER A 313 3.64 -9.40 -0.75
C SER A 313 2.68 -10.05 -1.76
N PRO A 314 2.92 -9.88 -3.07
CA PRO A 314 2.02 -10.40 -4.11
C PRO A 314 1.95 -11.93 -4.18
N ASP A 315 2.92 -12.63 -3.59
CA ASP A 315 2.94 -14.09 -3.41
C ASP A 315 2.30 -14.54 -2.08
N GLY A 316 1.95 -13.61 -1.19
CA GLY A 316 1.36 -13.86 0.12
C GLY A 316 2.33 -14.47 1.16
N LYS A 317 3.62 -14.61 0.84
CA LYS A 317 4.60 -15.29 1.70
C LYS A 317 5.26 -14.38 2.72
N LEU A 318 5.16 -13.06 2.53
CA LEU A 318 5.66 -12.03 3.42
C LEU A 318 4.60 -10.97 3.70
N TYR A 319 4.83 -10.20 4.73
CA TYR A 319 4.25 -8.87 4.86
C TYR A 319 5.27 -7.89 5.42
N ALA A 320 5.12 -6.63 5.04
CA ALA A 320 5.94 -5.52 5.51
C ALA A 320 5.16 -4.63 6.46
N THR A 321 5.85 -4.09 7.47
CA THR A 321 5.32 -3.08 8.38
C THR A 321 6.21 -1.85 8.36
N GLY A 322 5.62 -0.66 8.17
CA GLY A 322 6.29 0.63 8.24
C GLY A 322 5.84 1.41 9.48
N SER A 323 6.80 1.94 10.21
CA SER A 323 6.55 2.52 11.52
C SER A 323 6.99 3.98 11.65
N GLU A 324 6.49 4.61 12.68
CA GLU A 324 6.92 5.94 13.14
C GLU A 324 8.39 5.96 13.55
N ASP A 325 8.96 4.81 13.92
CA ASP A 325 10.38 4.68 14.28
C ASP A 325 11.35 4.80 13.09
N GLY A 326 10.83 4.98 11.86
CA GLY A 326 11.62 5.09 10.64
C GLY A 326 12.13 3.77 10.10
N THR A 327 11.74 2.63 10.67
CA THR A 327 12.14 1.31 10.17
C THR A 327 11.01 0.63 9.42
N ILE A 328 11.40 -0.24 8.50
CA ILE A 328 10.52 -1.21 7.86
C ILE A 328 10.94 -2.58 8.33
N LYS A 329 9.96 -3.42 8.66
CA LYS A 329 10.22 -4.82 9.01
C LYS A 329 9.48 -5.74 8.06
N LEU A 330 10.20 -6.74 7.55
CA LEU A 330 9.64 -7.83 6.77
C LEU A 330 9.42 -9.02 7.68
N TRP A 331 8.24 -9.60 7.60
CA TRP A 331 7.78 -10.71 8.41
C TRP A 331 7.42 -11.88 7.50
N LYS A 332 7.94 -13.05 7.83
CA LYS A 332 7.62 -14.27 7.11
C LYS A 332 6.18 -14.71 7.40
N ASN A 333 5.45 -15.05 6.33
CA ASN A 333 4.04 -15.46 6.38
C ASN A 333 3.78 -16.86 5.79
N CYS A 334 4.80 -17.66 5.59
CA CYS A 334 4.69 -19.00 5.05
C CYS A 334 5.45 -20.02 5.91
N GLU A 335 5.17 -21.29 5.73
CA GLU A 335 5.95 -22.37 6.33
C GLU A 335 7.22 -22.67 5.50
N GLY A 336 8.18 -23.38 6.12
CA GLY A 336 9.41 -23.79 5.46
C GLY A 336 10.42 -22.64 5.21
N TYR A 337 11.30 -22.85 4.27
CA TYR A 337 12.30 -21.86 3.86
C TYR A 337 11.69 -20.77 2.99
N TYR A 338 12.09 -19.52 3.26
CA TYR A 338 11.80 -18.41 2.36
C TYR A 338 12.84 -17.30 2.52
N GLY A 339 13.52 -16.96 1.44
CA GLY A 339 14.55 -15.92 1.44
C GLY A 339 15.62 -16.15 2.50
N LEU A 340 15.84 -15.16 3.35
CA LEU A 340 16.85 -15.21 4.41
C LEU A 340 16.34 -15.90 5.70
N TRP A 341 15.05 -16.25 5.79
CA TRP A 341 14.51 -16.96 6.96
C TRP A 341 14.81 -18.46 6.87
N ARG A 342 15.73 -18.93 7.70
CA ARG A 342 15.98 -20.37 7.87
C ARG A 342 14.87 -21.01 8.69
N GLY A 343 14.46 -22.22 8.32
CA GLY A 343 13.47 -22.99 9.09
C GLY A 343 14.03 -23.23 10.49
N GLY A 344 13.23 -22.90 11.53
CA GLY A 344 13.61 -23.25 12.91
C GLY A 344 13.60 -24.76 13.05
N GLY A 345 14.79 -25.39 13.16
CA GLY A 345 14.90 -26.79 13.48
C GLY A 345 15.98 -27.61 12.77
N GLU A 346 16.56 -27.14 11.67
CA GLU A 346 17.69 -27.85 11.06
C GLU A 346 19.01 -27.10 11.33
N ARG A 347 19.74 -27.57 12.36
CA ARG A 347 21.19 -27.36 12.38
C ARG A 347 21.72 -28.02 11.12
N ALA A 348 22.44 -27.25 10.26
CA ALA A 348 23.21 -27.85 9.18
C ALA A 348 24.06 -28.97 9.79
N ALA A 349 23.82 -30.19 9.34
CA ALA A 349 24.80 -31.23 9.52
C ALA A 349 26.02 -30.81 8.69
N GLU A 350 27.12 -30.54 9.35
CA GLU A 350 28.47 -30.41 8.76
C GLU A 350 28.87 -31.69 8.05
#